data_d87e70cd79120ca19e2c92369e89c447
#
_entry.id   d87e70cd79120ca19e2c92369e89c447
#
_cell.length_a   1.000
_cell.length_b   1.000
_cell.length_c   1.000
_cell.angle_alpha   90.00
_cell.angle_beta   90.00
_cell.angle_gamma   90.00
#
_symmetry.space_group_name_H-M   'P 1'
#
loop_
_entity.id
_entity.type
_entity.pdbx_description
1 polymer ?
#
loop_
_entity_poly.entity_id
_entity_poly.type
_entity_poly.pdbx_seq_one_letter_code
_entity_poly.pdbx_strand_id
1 'polypeptide(L)'
;MDLYTIAVYSDADEDALHTKRADESYYLGGSLPAESYRNLKKLVKAAEETNADLVHPGYGFLAENADFAKAIEKKGITWVGPKPETIKSMGDKIESRKLVSKIGLNPVPGQLKPSRFQRDAIKDAEIFGYPVALKAAHGGVGKGLRIVHNEKELL
;
A
#
# COMPACT_ATOMS: atom_id res chain seq x y z
N MET A 1 -26.92 5.55 1.23
CA MET A 1 -26.60 5.20 2.62
C MET A 1 -26.54 6.53 3.35
N ASP A 2 -27.34 6.71 4.36
CA ASP A 2 -27.37 7.98 5.11
C ASP A 2 -26.23 7.98 6.14
N LEU A 3 -25.01 8.17 5.64
CA LEU A 3 -23.79 8.23 6.44
C LEU A 3 -23.32 9.69 6.49
N TYR A 4 -23.00 10.19 7.68
CA TYR A 4 -22.29 11.44 7.85
C TYR A 4 -20.83 11.24 7.42
N THR A 5 -20.36 12.07 6.50
CA THR A 5 -19.07 11.90 5.84
C THR A 5 -18.08 12.96 6.27
N ILE A 6 -16.86 12.52 6.64
CA ILE A 6 -15.78 13.40 7.05
C ILE A 6 -14.62 13.20 6.07
N ALA A 7 -14.24 14.26 5.37
CA ALA A 7 -13.13 14.26 4.44
C ALA A 7 -11.86 14.81 5.10
N VAL A 8 -10.76 14.12 5.01
CA VAL A 8 -9.46 14.64 5.44
C VAL A 8 -8.74 15.31 4.27
N TYR A 9 -8.04 16.42 4.50
CA TYR A 9 -7.36 17.14 3.42
C TYR A 9 -6.03 17.78 3.85
N SER A 10 -5.14 17.96 2.87
CA SER A 10 -3.88 18.70 3.00
C SER A 10 -4.02 20.12 2.47
N ASP A 11 -3.02 20.99 2.68
CA ASP A 11 -3.01 22.35 2.11
C ASP A 11 -3.31 22.37 0.61
N ALA A 12 -2.75 21.42 -0.15
CA ALA A 12 -2.93 21.36 -1.59
C ALA A 12 -4.37 21.00 -2.02
N ASP A 13 -5.16 20.43 -1.12
CA ASP A 13 -6.49 19.88 -1.42
C ASP A 13 -7.63 20.65 -0.71
N GLU A 14 -7.33 21.79 -0.14
CA GLU A 14 -8.33 22.62 0.58
C GLU A 14 -9.59 22.87 -0.24
N ASP A 15 -9.42 23.20 -1.51
CA ASP A 15 -10.49 23.46 -2.46
C ASP A 15 -10.93 22.23 -3.29
N ALA A 16 -10.45 21.05 -2.98
CA ALA A 16 -10.75 19.83 -3.72
C ALA A 16 -12.22 19.40 -3.57
N LEU A 17 -12.71 18.62 -4.54
CA LEU A 17 -14.13 18.27 -4.61
C LEU A 17 -14.59 17.44 -3.40
N HIS A 18 -13.72 16.59 -2.84
CA HIS A 18 -14.08 15.75 -1.70
C HIS A 18 -14.34 16.57 -0.42
N THR A 19 -13.60 17.67 -0.20
CA THR A 19 -13.82 18.57 0.93
C THR A 19 -15.17 19.30 0.82
N LYS A 20 -15.58 19.66 -0.41
CA LYS A 20 -16.83 20.38 -0.70
C LYS A 20 -18.06 19.47 -0.68
N ARG A 21 -17.91 18.17 -0.83
CA ARG A 21 -19.00 17.19 -0.90
C ARG A 21 -19.21 16.40 0.38
N ALA A 22 -18.22 16.35 1.25
CA ALA A 22 -18.36 15.76 2.57
C ALA A 22 -19.20 16.68 3.48
N ASP A 23 -19.85 16.11 4.48
CA ASP A 23 -20.61 16.86 5.49
C ASP A 23 -19.67 17.66 6.39
N GLU A 24 -18.45 17.16 6.61
CA GLU A 24 -17.39 17.81 7.37
C GLU A 24 -16.02 17.58 6.70
N SER A 25 -15.09 18.51 6.91
CA SER A 25 -13.72 18.35 6.46
C SER A 25 -12.73 18.58 7.60
N TYR A 26 -11.67 17.74 7.66
CA TYR A 26 -10.64 17.79 8.70
C TYR A 26 -9.27 18.07 8.09
N TYR A 27 -8.63 19.14 8.54
CA TYR A 27 -7.32 19.57 8.05
C TYR A 27 -6.17 18.74 8.64
N LEU A 28 -5.34 18.15 7.76
CA LEU A 28 -4.20 17.33 8.13
C LEU A 28 -2.86 18.08 8.18
N GLY A 29 -2.76 19.25 7.55
CA GLY A 29 -1.52 20.02 7.44
C GLY A 29 -0.89 19.97 6.05
N GLY A 30 0.41 20.22 5.98
CA GLY A 30 1.19 20.51 4.78
C GLY A 30 0.92 19.63 3.54
N SER A 31 1.25 20.19 2.37
CA SER A 31 0.99 19.59 1.06
C SER A 31 1.74 18.28 0.80
N LEU A 32 2.87 18.06 1.48
CA LEU A 32 3.62 16.82 1.30
C LEU A 32 2.87 15.62 1.91
N PRO A 33 2.78 14.48 1.21
CA PRO A 33 2.11 13.28 1.74
C PRO A 33 2.62 12.82 3.10
N ALA A 34 3.92 12.98 3.39
CA ALA A 34 4.52 12.63 4.68
C ALA A 34 4.01 13.52 5.83
N GLU A 35 3.59 14.74 5.52
CA GLU A 35 3.07 15.72 6.48
C GLU A 35 1.55 15.60 6.67
N SER A 36 0.86 14.90 5.77
CA SER A 36 -0.60 14.78 5.71
C SER A 36 -1.06 13.32 5.57
N TYR A 37 -1.40 12.87 4.38
CA TYR A 37 -2.05 11.58 4.09
C TYR A 37 -1.22 10.33 4.39
N ARG A 38 0.10 10.45 4.54
CA ARG A 38 0.99 9.36 4.99
C ARG A 38 1.40 9.49 6.46
N ASN A 39 0.88 10.46 7.16
CA ASN A 39 1.10 10.61 8.59
C ASN A 39 0.05 9.84 9.39
N LEU A 40 0.39 8.61 9.73
CA LEU A 40 -0.49 7.70 10.49
C LEU A 40 -1.03 8.35 11.76
N LYS A 41 -0.18 9.06 12.53
CA LYS A 41 -0.58 9.68 13.78
C LYS A 41 -1.66 10.75 13.58
N LYS A 42 -1.51 11.57 12.53
CA LYS A 42 -2.49 12.62 12.21
C LYS A 42 -3.83 12.02 11.77
N LEU A 43 -3.80 10.94 10.97
CA LEU A 43 -5.02 10.28 10.51
C LEU A 43 -5.77 9.58 11.66
N VAL A 44 -5.04 8.92 12.55
CA VAL A 44 -5.66 8.33 13.76
C VAL A 44 -6.24 9.44 14.66
N LYS A 45 -5.51 10.52 14.85
CA LYS A 45 -5.98 11.69 15.62
C LYS A 45 -7.25 12.29 14.99
N ALA A 46 -7.26 12.47 13.67
CA ALA A 46 -8.45 12.96 12.97
C ALA A 46 -9.67 12.07 13.22
N ALA A 47 -9.53 10.76 13.12
CA ALA A 47 -10.61 9.82 13.39
C ALA A 47 -11.12 9.88 14.84
N GLU A 48 -10.22 10.08 15.82
CA GLU A 48 -10.60 10.26 17.24
C GLU A 48 -11.29 11.60 17.49
N GLU A 49 -10.74 12.71 16.99
CA GLU A 49 -11.27 14.05 17.24
C GLU A 49 -12.63 14.30 16.58
N THR A 50 -12.89 13.63 15.46
CA THR A 50 -14.18 13.68 14.76
C THR A 50 -15.17 12.62 15.25
N ASN A 51 -14.81 11.82 16.24
CA ASN A 51 -15.61 10.70 16.76
C ASN A 51 -16.10 9.77 15.64
N ALA A 52 -15.23 9.45 14.68
CA ALA A 52 -15.59 8.60 13.56
C ALA A 52 -15.92 7.16 14.01
N ASP A 53 -17.05 6.62 13.59
CA ASP A 53 -17.43 5.23 13.82
C ASP A 53 -16.66 4.26 12.93
N LEU A 54 -16.27 4.72 11.73
CA LEU A 54 -15.55 3.92 10.75
C LEU A 54 -14.57 4.76 9.92
N VAL A 55 -13.51 4.11 9.45
CA VAL A 55 -12.52 4.70 8.55
C VAL A 55 -12.43 3.88 7.28
N HIS A 56 -12.70 4.52 6.14
CA HIS A 56 -12.45 3.97 4.80
C HIS A 56 -11.15 4.58 4.24
N PRO A 57 -10.10 3.78 3.98
CA PRO A 57 -8.79 4.32 3.60
C PRO A 57 -8.69 4.78 2.14
N GLY A 58 -9.75 4.64 1.35
CA GLY A 58 -9.67 4.89 -0.09
C GLY A 58 -8.75 3.88 -0.79
N TYR A 59 -7.93 4.36 -1.71
CA TYR A 59 -6.87 3.61 -2.38
C TYR A 59 -5.56 4.44 -2.36
N GLY A 60 -4.41 3.74 -2.38
CA GLY A 60 -3.10 4.39 -2.25
C GLY A 60 -2.76 4.80 -0.81
N PHE A 61 -1.74 5.61 -0.64
CA PHE A 61 -1.23 6.07 0.67
C PHE A 61 -1.18 4.97 1.74
N LEU A 62 -2.01 5.06 2.78
CA LEU A 62 -2.06 4.09 3.88
C LEU A 62 -3.12 2.99 3.70
N ALA A 63 -3.80 2.91 2.56
CA ALA A 63 -4.80 1.86 2.30
C ALA A 63 -4.20 0.43 2.37
N GLU A 64 -2.92 0.29 2.02
CA GLU A 64 -2.17 -0.96 2.09
C GLU A 64 -1.22 -1.02 3.31
N ASN A 65 -1.47 -0.19 4.33
CA ASN A 65 -0.65 -0.14 5.54
C ASN A 65 -1.33 -0.88 6.70
N ALA A 66 -0.79 -2.05 7.04
CA ALA A 66 -1.32 -2.88 8.12
C ALA A 66 -1.27 -2.20 9.50
N ASP A 67 -0.26 -1.36 9.75
CA ASP A 67 -0.12 -0.67 11.04
C ASP A 67 -1.19 0.42 11.19
N PHE A 68 -1.59 1.07 10.09
CA PHE A 68 -2.69 2.02 10.11
C PHE A 68 -4.02 1.34 10.40
N ALA A 69 -4.35 0.25 9.69
CA ALA A 69 -5.55 -0.53 9.96
C ALA A 69 -5.61 -0.99 11.43
N LYS A 70 -4.50 -1.54 11.94
CA LYS A 70 -4.38 -1.96 13.34
C LYS A 70 -4.53 -0.80 14.33
N ALA A 71 -4.01 0.38 14.00
CA ALA A 71 -4.11 1.56 14.87
C ALA A 71 -5.56 2.05 14.98
N ILE A 72 -6.32 2.04 13.89
CA ILE A 72 -7.75 2.38 13.85
C ILE A 72 -8.56 1.37 14.69
N GLU A 73 -8.36 0.06 14.47
CA GLU A 73 -9.06 -0.99 15.22
C GLU A 73 -8.77 -0.92 16.72
N LYS A 74 -7.53 -0.59 17.13
CA LYS A 74 -7.15 -0.40 18.54
C LYS A 74 -7.90 0.74 19.22
N LYS A 75 -8.41 1.71 18.47
CA LYS A 75 -9.24 2.81 18.98
C LYS A 75 -10.72 2.45 19.04
N GLY A 76 -11.09 1.22 18.71
CA GLY A 76 -12.48 0.78 18.66
C GLY A 76 -13.23 1.29 17.42
N ILE A 77 -12.52 1.88 16.46
CA ILE A 77 -13.08 2.42 15.22
C ILE A 77 -13.09 1.31 14.17
N THR A 78 -14.18 1.17 13.43
CA THR A 78 -14.30 0.15 12.39
C THR A 78 -13.40 0.47 11.20
N TRP A 79 -12.50 -0.47 10.86
CA TRP A 79 -11.72 -0.40 9.64
C TRP A 79 -12.51 -0.97 8.46
N VAL A 80 -12.74 -0.16 7.42
CA VAL A 80 -13.41 -0.61 6.20
C VAL A 80 -12.37 -1.14 5.21
N GLY A 81 -12.06 -2.41 5.33
CA GLY A 81 -11.04 -3.06 4.52
C GLY A 81 -10.65 -4.45 5.03
N PRO A 82 -9.64 -5.10 4.42
CA PRO A 82 -9.13 -6.37 4.88
C PRO A 82 -8.50 -6.25 6.29
N LYS A 83 -8.44 -7.35 7.02
CA LYS A 83 -7.74 -7.40 8.32
C LYS A 83 -6.27 -7.00 8.17
N PRO A 84 -5.65 -6.40 9.21
CA PRO A 84 -4.24 -5.99 9.17
C PRO A 84 -3.28 -7.11 8.76
N GLU A 85 -3.53 -8.34 9.22
CA GLU A 85 -2.71 -9.52 8.86
C GLU A 85 -2.82 -9.85 7.37
N THR A 86 -4.01 -9.70 6.79
CA THR A 86 -4.23 -9.90 5.34
C THR A 86 -3.52 -8.83 4.54
N ILE A 87 -3.63 -7.55 4.94
CA ILE A 87 -2.91 -6.46 4.30
C ILE A 87 -1.40 -6.74 4.31
N LYS A 88 -0.86 -7.16 5.45
CA LYS A 88 0.56 -7.47 5.61
C LYS A 88 1.02 -8.63 4.73
N SER A 89 0.28 -9.74 4.72
CA SER A 89 0.65 -10.94 3.96
C SER A 89 0.51 -10.75 2.45
N MET A 90 -0.50 -10.00 2.00
CA MET A 90 -0.74 -9.73 0.58
C MET A 90 0.07 -8.57 0.04
N GLY A 91 0.50 -7.64 0.90
CA GLY A 91 1.37 -6.51 0.53
C GLY A 91 2.83 -6.92 0.27
N ASP A 92 3.29 -8.01 0.84
CA ASP A 92 4.60 -8.58 0.55
C ASP A 92 4.53 -9.49 -0.70
N LYS A 93 5.27 -9.11 -1.75
CA LYS A 93 5.27 -9.81 -3.05
C LYS A 93 5.72 -11.28 -2.93
N ILE A 94 6.59 -11.60 -1.99
CA ILE A 94 7.14 -12.94 -1.78
C ILE A 94 6.17 -13.77 -0.95
N GLU A 95 5.67 -13.22 0.16
CA GLU A 95 4.73 -13.93 1.03
C GLU A 95 3.38 -14.18 0.33
N SER A 96 2.89 -13.20 -0.46
CA SER A 96 1.67 -13.39 -1.26
C SER A 96 1.82 -14.51 -2.28
N ARG A 97 2.99 -14.62 -2.96
CA ARG A 97 3.27 -15.73 -3.89
C ARG A 97 3.29 -17.09 -3.18
N LYS A 98 3.94 -17.18 -2.03
CA LYS A 98 3.96 -18.40 -1.22
C LYS A 98 2.56 -18.81 -0.77
N LEU A 99 1.75 -17.83 -0.34
CA LEU A 99 0.38 -18.08 0.09
C LEU A 99 -0.48 -18.60 -1.07
N VAL A 100 -0.42 -17.95 -2.23
CA VAL A 100 -1.15 -18.33 -3.44
C VAL A 100 -0.76 -19.72 -3.91
N SER A 101 0.54 -20.06 -3.88
CA SER A 101 1.00 -21.41 -4.23
C SER A 101 0.50 -22.48 -3.24
N LYS A 102 0.41 -22.18 -1.95
CA LYS A 102 -0.10 -23.11 -0.92
C LYS A 102 -1.57 -23.48 -1.13
N ILE A 103 -2.36 -22.60 -1.70
CA ILE A 103 -3.78 -22.87 -1.99
C ILE A 103 -4.01 -23.44 -3.40
N GLY A 104 -2.93 -23.88 -4.07
CA GLY A 104 -3.00 -24.56 -5.37
C GLY A 104 -3.13 -23.65 -6.58
N LEU A 105 -2.98 -22.33 -6.42
CA LEU A 105 -2.92 -21.41 -7.55
C LEU A 105 -1.48 -21.28 -8.05
N ASN A 106 -1.30 -21.20 -9.36
CA ASN A 106 0.00 -21.01 -10.01
C ASN A 106 0.23 -19.53 -10.31
N PRO A 107 1.03 -18.82 -9.50
CA PRO A 107 1.41 -17.45 -9.82
C PRO A 107 2.33 -17.42 -11.04
N VAL A 108 2.38 -16.29 -11.74
CA VAL A 108 3.37 -16.06 -12.80
C VAL A 108 4.76 -16.46 -12.29
N PRO A 109 5.59 -17.19 -13.07
CA PRO A 109 6.94 -17.59 -12.63
C PRO A 109 7.76 -16.44 -12.03
N GLY A 110 8.47 -16.69 -10.95
CA GLY A 110 9.26 -15.68 -10.27
C GLY A 110 9.77 -16.16 -8.93
N GLN A 111 10.70 -15.40 -8.36
CA GLN A 111 11.42 -15.77 -7.15
C GLN A 111 10.53 -15.79 -5.90
N LEU A 112 10.89 -16.71 -4.99
CA LEU A 112 10.33 -16.83 -3.64
C LEU A 112 11.29 -16.28 -2.56
N LYS A 113 12.42 -15.68 -2.98
CA LYS A 113 13.40 -15.00 -2.10
C LYS A 113 13.96 -13.79 -2.86
N PRO A 114 14.29 -12.68 -2.19
CA PRO A 114 14.94 -11.55 -2.86
C PRO A 114 16.37 -11.95 -3.26
N SER A 115 16.79 -11.60 -4.49
CA SER A 115 18.19 -11.67 -4.90
C SER A 115 18.96 -10.59 -4.16
N ARG A 116 20.00 -10.99 -3.43
CA ARG A 116 20.85 -10.06 -2.68
C ARG A 116 22.03 -9.56 -3.50
N PHE A 117 22.44 -10.34 -4.48
CA PHE A 117 23.59 -10.06 -5.33
C PHE A 117 23.18 -10.14 -6.80
N GLN A 118 23.84 -9.35 -7.63
CA GLN A 118 23.63 -9.32 -9.08
C GLN A 118 23.76 -10.71 -9.73
N ARG A 119 24.79 -11.49 -9.33
CA ARG A 119 24.98 -12.86 -9.81
C ARG A 119 23.79 -13.79 -9.55
N ASP A 120 23.04 -13.56 -8.47
CA ASP A 120 21.87 -14.37 -8.15
C ASP A 120 20.71 -13.98 -9.07
N ALA A 121 20.55 -12.69 -9.36
CA ALA A 121 19.56 -12.21 -10.31
C ALA A 121 19.80 -12.71 -11.74
N ILE A 122 21.09 -12.83 -12.16
CA ILE A 122 21.45 -13.39 -13.47
C ILE A 122 21.03 -14.86 -13.55
N LYS A 123 21.41 -15.69 -12.56
CA LYS A 123 21.04 -17.11 -12.51
C LYS A 123 19.52 -17.31 -12.55
N ASP A 124 18.80 -16.49 -11.81
CA ASP A 124 17.35 -16.59 -11.76
C ASP A 124 16.72 -16.16 -13.09
N ALA A 125 17.25 -15.13 -13.73
CA ALA A 125 16.80 -14.69 -15.05
C ALA A 125 17.06 -15.77 -16.12
N GLU A 126 18.16 -16.51 -16.05
CA GLU A 126 18.43 -17.65 -16.92
C GLU A 126 17.42 -18.79 -16.73
N ILE A 127 17.01 -19.06 -15.48
CA ILE A 127 16.01 -20.09 -15.16
C ILE A 127 14.63 -19.72 -15.69
N PHE A 128 14.22 -18.45 -15.55
CA PHE A 128 12.90 -17.98 -15.99
C PHE A 128 12.82 -17.69 -17.49
N GLY A 129 13.95 -17.44 -18.13
CA GLY A 129 14.06 -16.98 -19.50
C GLY A 129 13.81 -15.47 -19.65
N TYR A 130 14.54 -14.83 -20.55
CA TYR A 130 14.34 -13.42 -20.88
C TYR A 130 13.14 -13.23 -21.81
N PRO A 131 12.41 -12.09 -21.75
CA PRO A 131 12.65 -10.95 -20.85
C PRO A 131 12.15 -11.21 -19.42
N VAL A 132 12.84 -10.63 -18.45
CA VAL A 132 12.43 -10.68 -17.03
C VAL A 132 12.10 -9.30 -16.48
N ALA A 133 11.19 -9.25 -15.52
CA ALA A 133 10.83 -8.03 -14.81
C ALA A 133 11.53 -8.00 -13.44
N LEU A 134 12.46 -7.07 -13.24
CA LEU A 134 13.03 -6.76 -11.94
C LEU A 134 12.10 -5.84 -11.18
N LYS A 135 11.80 -6.20 -9.93
CA LYS A 135 10.96 -5.39 -9.04
C LYS A 135 11.65 -5.22 -7.70
N ALA A 136 11.59 -4.02 -7.14
CA ALA A 136 12.00 -3.82 -5.75
C ALA A 136 11.13 -4.69 -4.83
N ALA A 137 11.74 -5.32 -3.83
CA ALA A 137 11.03 -6.16 -2.85
C ALA A 137 9.98 -5.34 -2.09
N HIS A 138 10.33 -4.11 -1.74
CA HIS A 138 9.44 -3.14 -1.11
C HIS A 138 9.26 -1.93 -2.04
N GLY A 139 8.04 -1.55 -2.35
CA GLY A 139 7.76 -0.40 -3.22
C GLY A 139 6.34 -0.42 -3.77
N GLY A 140 5.79 0.78 -4.03
CA GLY A 140 4.46 0.96 -4.60
C GLY A 140 4.39 0.60 -6.10
N VAL A 141 3.18 0.62 -6.63
CA VAL A 141 2.88 0.31 -8.03
C VAL A 141 3.72 1.17 -8.99
N GLY A 142 4.44 0.53 -9.91
CA GLY A 142 5.21 1.20 -10.96
C GLY A 142 6.55 1.81 -10.53
N LYS A 143 6.87 1.88 -9.24
CA LYS A 143 8.18 2.35 -8.78
C LYS A 143 9.14 1.18 -8.58
N GLY A 144 10.33 1.29 -9.19
CA GLY A 144 11.35 0.23 -9.10
C GLY A 144 11.05 -1.01 -9.94
N LEU A 145 10.31 -0.86 -11.04
CA LEU A 145 10.13 -1.87 -12.08
C LEU A 145 11.07 -1.59 -13.25
N ARG A 146 11.83 -2.60 -13.66
CA ARG A 146 12.67 -2.57 -14.87
C ARG A 146 12.46 -3.87 -15.65
N ILE A 147 12.20 -3.77 -16.93
CA ILE A 147 12.19 -4.91 -17.86
C ILE A 147 13.60 -5.08 -18.39
N VAL A 148 14.09 -6.30 -18.41
CA VAL A 148 15.43 -6.70 -18.81
C VAL A 148 15.32 -7.79 -19.87
N HIS A 149 15.90 -7.55 -21.03
CA HIS A 149 15.78 -8.45 -22.18
C HIS A 149 16.98 -9.41 -22.33
N ASN A 150 18.08 -9.15 -21.65
CA ASN A 150 19.30 -9.96 -21.71
C ASN A 150 20.17 -9.70 -20.48
N GLU A 151 21.21 -10.54 -20.29
CA GLU A 151 22.14 -10.44 -19.17
C GLU A 151 22.86 -9.07 -19.09
N LYS A 152 23.23 -8.49 -20.24
CA LYS A 152 23.94 -7.20 -20.27
C LYS A 152 23.12 -6.05 -19.69
N GLU A 153 21.81 -6.11 -19.80
CA GLU A 153 20.91 -5.12 -19.22
C GLU A 153 20.73 -5.30 -17.70
N LEU A 154 21.12 -6.46 -17.16
CA LEU A 154 21.14 -6.75 -15.72
C LEU A 154 22.39 -6.17 -15.01
N LEU A 155 23.46 -5.95 -15.76
CA LEU A 155 24.73 -5.39 -15.30
C LEU A 155 24.68 -3.87 -15.26
#